data_6b5633a1b5310d121adbf878dcd0fe47
#
_entry.id   6b5633a1b5310d121adbf878dcd0fe47
#
_cell.length_a   1.000
_cell.length_b   1.000
_cell.length_c   1.000
_cell.angle_alpha   90.00
_cell.angle_beta   90.00
_cell.angle_gamma   90.00
#
_symmetry.space_group_name_H-M   'P 1'
#
loop_
_entity.id
_entity.type
_entity.pdbx_description
1 polymer ?
#
loop_
_entity_poly.entity_id
_entity_poly.type
_entity_poly.pdbx_seq_one_letter_code
_entity_poly.pdbx_strand_id
1 'polypeptide(L)'
;MPLWRDGAMRKRWRYVGFYGEELMLCAARAEVGPTGQAFWVLWDRVGGRELAHTTLRPGSREVVLDGSRLLIDAPGLHADLLLGKAGPIESICPSGPGWGWTRKRAGVPMRGRVEVPGRRFDLDGEGVDDESAGYQARHTSWHWSAGVGTATDGRALAWNLVEGINDPPENSER
;
A
#
# COMPACT_ATOMS: atom_id res chain seq x y z
N MET A 1 -2.11 -9.89 -17.61
CA MET A 1 -1.75 -8.66 -18.36
C MET A 1 -0.33 -8.85 -18.93
N PRO A 2 -0.09 -8.72 -20.25
CA PRO A 2 1.23 -8.82 -20.86
C PRO A 2 2.16 -7.69 -20.38
N LEU A 3 3.50 -7.88 -20.51
CA LEU A 3 4.49 -6.88 -20.09
C LEU A 3 4.43 -5.61 -20.94
N TRP A 4 4.04 -5.74 -22.22
CA TRP A 4 3.89 -4.65 -23.18
C TRP A 4 2.53 -4.69 -23.84
N ARG A 5 1.96 -3.53 -24.06
CA ARG A 5 0.74 -3.33 -24.85
C ARG A 5 0.73 -1.93 -25.45
N ASP A 6 0.51 -1.84 -26.76
CA ASP A 6 0.36 -0.57 -27.49
C ASP A 6 1.50 0.44 -27.21
N GLY A 7 2.75 -0.05 -27.15
CA GLY A 7 3.93 0.78 -26.88
C GLY A 7 4.16 1.15 -25.40
N ALA A 8 3.29 0.71 -24.49
CA ALA A 8 3.41 0.99 -23.07
C ALA A 8 3.82 -0.26 -22.25
N MET A 9 4.67 -0.05 -21.25
CA MET A 9 5.02 -1.09 -20.29
C MET A 9 3.95 -1.23 -19.23
N ARG A 10 3.64 -2.50 -18.85
CA ARG A 10 2.81 -2.78 -17.70
C ARG A 10 3.45 -2.20 -16.44
N LYS A 11 2.65 -1.48 -15.66
CA LYS A 11 2.96 -1.06 -14.29
C LYS A 11 2.06 -1.81 -13.33
N ARG A 12 2.60 -2.20 -12.19
CA ARG A 12 1.86 -2.74 -11.06
C ARG A 12 2.36 -2.13 -9.77
N TRP A 13 1.44 -1.90 -8.86
CA TRP A 13 1.73 -1.35 -7.54
C TRP A 13 0.82 -2.02 -6.52
N ARG A 14 1.37 -2.41 -5.38
CA ARG A 14 0.59 -2.74 -4.20
C ARG A 14 1.24 -2.14 -2.98
N TYR A 15 0.44 -1.49 -2.17
CA TYR A 15 0.82 -0.86 -0.93
C TYR A 15 -0.10 -1.37 0.18
N VAL A 16 0.47 -1.66 1.34
CA VAL A 16 -0.23 -1.98 2.58
C VAL A 16 0.28 -1.05 3.67
N GLY A 17 -0.63 -0.39 4.36
CA GLY A 17 -0.32 0.47 5.51
C GLY A 17 -1.11 0.07 6.74
N PHE A 18 -0.45 -0.17 7.86
CA PHE A 18 -1.02 -0.35 9.19
C PHE A 18 -0.86 0.94 9.98
N TYR A 19 -1.93 1.38 10.66
CA TYR A 19 -1.95 2.62 11.42
C TYR A 19 -2.40 2.37 12.86
N GLY A 20 -1.45 2.05 13.73
CA GLY A 20 -1.70 1.83 15.16
C GLY A 20 -1.26 3.01 16.04
N GLU A 21 -1.65 2.97 17.29
CA GLU A 21 -1.28 4.00 18.27
C GLU A 21 0.20 4.01 18.59
N GLU A 22 0.79 2.82 18.78
CA GLU A 22 2.21 2.67 19.13
C GLU A 22 3.13 2.66 17.90
N LEU A 23 2.60 2.17 16.77
CA LEU A 23 3.38 1.85 15.58
C LEU A 23 2.58 2.16 14.32
N MET A 24 3.24 2.75 13.33
CA MET A 24 2.79 2.75 11.95
C MET A 24 3.78 1.94 11.11
N LEU A 25 3.25 1.10 10.22
CA LEU A 25 4.06 0.30 9.30
C LEU A 25 3.46 0.38 7.91
N CYS A 26 4.28 0.66 6.91
CA CYS A 26 3.86 0.47 5.54
C CYS A 26 4.87 -0.31 4.73
N ALA A 27 4.38 -0.98 3.71
CA ALA A 27 5.22 -1.65 2.73
C ALA A 27 4.57 -1.64 1.35
N ALA A 28 5.40 -1.56 0.32
CA ALA A 28 4.94 -1.59 -1.05
C ALA A 28 5.87 -2.37 -1.99
N ARG A 29 5.26 -2.86 -3.05
CA ARG A 29 5.96 -3.39 -4.22
C ARG A 29 5.47 -2.66 -5.46
N ALA A 30 6.42 -2.27 -6.31
CA ALA A 30 6.14 -1.67 -7.61
C ALA A 30 6.90 -2.42 -8.69
N GLU A 31 6.27 -2.60 -9.85
CA GLU A 31 6.85 -3.22 -11.03
C GLU A 31 6.60 -2.32 -12.25
N VAL A 32 7.63 -2.11 -13.06
CA VAL A 32 7.52 -1.42 -14.34
C VAL A 32 8.20 -2.31 -15.38
N GLY A 33 7.39 -2.98 -16.19
CA GLY A 33 7.90 -4.01 -17.12
C GLY A 33 8.69 -5.08 -16.35
N PRO A 34 9.96 -5.31 -16.71
CA PRO A 34 10.83 -6.30 -16.06
C PRO A 34 11.51 -5.79 -14.78
N THR A 35 11.41 -4.51 -14.46
CA THR A 35 12.03 -3.91 -13.28
C THR A 35 11.09 -3.94 -12.10
N GLY A 36 11.63 -3.96 -10.90
CA GLY A 36 10.84 -3.93 -9.67
C GLY A 36 11.58 -3.28 -8.53
N GLN A 37 10.81 -2.73 -7.62
CA GLN A 37 11.29 -2.22 -6.34
C GLN A 37 10.32 -2.62 -5.23
N ALA A 38 10.84 -2.67 -4.02
CA ALA A 38 10.04 -2.78 -2.82
C ALA A 38 10.59 -1.83 -1.78
N PHE A 39 9.72 -1.34 -0.91
CA PHE A 39 10.14 -0.56 0.26
C PHE A 39 9.26 -0.87 1.45
N TRP A 40 9.76 -0.52 2.61
CA TRP A 40 9.00 -0.48 3.84
C TRP A 40 9.45 0.70 4.70
N VAL A 41 8.52 1.21 5.52
CA VAL A 41 8.76 2.23 6.53
C VAL A 41 8.05 1.81 7.80
N LEU A 42 8.76 1.86 8.91
CA LEU A 42 8.23 1.67 10.24
C LEU A 42 8.46 2.95 11.05
N TRP A 43 7.42 3.45 11.66
CA TRP A 43 7.49 4.54 12.62
C TRP A 43 7.03 4.04 14.00
N ASP A 44 7.99 3.84 14.91
CA ASP A 44 7.76 3.64 16.34
C ASP A 44 7.36 4.98 16.96
N ARG A 45 6.08 5.18 17.15
CA ARG A 45 5.52 6.45 17.64
C ARG A 45 5.86 6.70 19.11
N VAL A 46 6.00 5.65 19.90
CA VAL A 46 6.34 5.74 21.32
C VAL A 46 7.83 6.01 21.49
N GLY A 47 8.67 5.31 20.75
CA GLY A 47 10.12 5.49 20.77
C GLY A 47 10.62 6.68 19.96
N GLY A 48 9.74 7.34 19.18
CA GLY A 48 10.11 8.48 18.31
C GLY A 48 11.11 8.09 17.21
N ARG A 49 11.07 6.84 16.72
CA ARG A 49 12.09 6.29 15.82
C ARG A 49 11.48 5.84 14.50
N GLU A 50 12.10 6.27 13.41
CA GLU A 50 11.77 5.81 12.06
C GLU A 50 12.85 4.85 11.53
N LEU A 51 12.40 3.77 10.91
CA LEU A 51 13.21 2.84 10.15
C LEU A 51 12.63 2.74 8.75
N ALA A 52 13.46 2.83 7.74
CA ALA A 52 13.04 2.74 6.34
C ALA A 52 14.09 2.02 5.49
N HIS A 53 13.61 1.29 4.50
CA HIS A 53 14.49 0.64 3.53
C HIS A 53 13.80 0.56 2.17
N THR A 54 14.61 0.68 1.12
CA THR A 54 14.19 0.49 -0.27
C THR A 54 15.14 -0.45 -0.98
N THR A 55 14.61 -1.47 -1.63
CA THR A 55 15.37 -2.38 -2.49
C THR A 55 14.94 -2.21 -3.94
N LEU A 56 15.92 -2.09 -4.84
CA LEU A 56 15.73 -2.02 -6.30
C LEU A 56 15.99 -3.36 -6.98
N ARG A 57 16.14 -4.44 -6.19
CA ARG A 57 16.42 -5.78 -6.72
C ARG A 57 15.11 -6.42 -7.22
N PRO A 58 14.98 -6.67 -8.55
CA PRO A 58 13.85 -7.44 -9.07
C PRO A 58 13.79 -8.81 -8.40
N GLY A 59 12.59 -9.25 -8.03
CA GLY A 59 12.41 -10.54 -7.35
C GLY A 59 12.86 -10.59 -5.89
N SER A 60 13.25 -9.48 -5.27
CA SER A 60 13.52 -9.43 -3.83
C SER A 60 12.33 -9.97 -3.04
N ARG A 61 12.64 -10.76 -2.01
CA ARG A 61 11.66 -11.31 -1.06
C ARG A 61 11.64 -10.58 0.28
N GLU A 62 12.35 -9.47 0.40
CA GLU A 62 12.33 -8.66 1.62
C GLU A 62 10.92 -8.16 1.98
N VAL A 63 10.12 -7.87 0.97
CA VAL A 63 8.69 -7.54 1.13
C VAL A 63 7.88 -8.51 0.28
N VAL A 64 7.01 -9.27 0.91
CA VAL A 64 6.07 -10.17 0.24
C VAL A 64 4.65 -9.72 0.57
N LEU A 65 3.90 -9.37 -0.47
CA LEU A 65 2.48 -9.04 -0.42
C LEU A 65 1.74 -10.15 -1.18
N ASP A 66 1.29 -11.17 -0.46
CA ASP A 66 0.62 -12.33 -1.03
C ASP A 66 -0.79 -12.48 -0.47
N GLY A 67 -1.79 -12.29 -1.35
CA GLY A 67 -3.19 -12.38 -0.98
C GLY A 67 -3.52 -11.51 0.23
N SER A 68 -3.75 -12.17 1.38
CA SER A 68 -4.10 -11.55 2.66
C SER A 68 -2.93 -11.49 3.66
N ARG A 69 -1.69 -11.53 3.19
CA ARG A 69 -0.52 -11.51 4.08
C ARG A 69 0.52 -10.49 3.63
N LEU A 70 1.05 -9.74 4.59
CA LEU A 70 2.26 -8.95 4.45
C LEU A 70 3.37 -9.60 5.26
N LEU A 71 4.46 -9.96 4.59
CA LEU A 71 5.71 -10.37 5.24
C LEU A 71 6.80 -9.36 4.88
N ILE A 72 7.55 -8.96 5.89
CA ILE A 72 8.82 -8.22 5.73
C ILE A 72 9.89 -9.02 6.44
N ASP A 73 10.95 -9.34 5.72
CA ASP A 73 12.13 -10.02 6.27
C ASP A 73 13.37 -9.28 5.75
N ALA A 74 13.79 -8.28 6.52
CA ALA A 74 14.86 -7.37 6.17
C ALA A 74 15.80 -7.15 7.37
N PRO A 75 17.05 -6.73 7.14
CA PRO A 75 17.95 -6.38 8.24
C PRO A 75 17.32 -5.31 9.14
N GLY A 76 17.11 -5.67 10.41
CA GLY A 76 16.54 -4.77 11.42
C GLY A 76 15.00 -4.70 11.46
N LEU A 77 14.30 -5.46 10.62
CA LEU A 77 12.84 -5.55 10.68
C LEU A 77 12.34 -6.93 10.23
N HIS A 78 11.60 -7.57 11.09
CA HIS A 78 10.77 -8.71 10.72
C HIS A 78 9.31 -8.38 11.01
N ALA A 79 8.42 -8.57 10.03
CA ALA A 79 7.00 -8.34 10.18
C ALA A 79 6.19 -9.45 9.50
N ASP A 80 5.13 -9.90 10.16
CA ASP A 80 4.19 -10.88 9.66
C ASP A 80 2.77 -10.48 10.05
N LEU A 81 2.01 -9.98 9.06
CA LEU A 81 0.66 -9.46 9.26
C LEU A 81 -0.34 -10.18 8.37
N LEU A 82 -1.44 -10.59 8.97
CA LEU A 82 -2.63 -11.07 8.27
C LEU A 82 -3.59 -9.91 8.04
N LEU A 83 -4.06 -9.77 6.80
CA LEU A 83 -5.01 -8.77 6.35
C LEU A 83 -6.40 -9.41 6.28
N GLY A 84 -7.34 -8.84 7.01
CA GLY A 84 -8.74 -9.22 6.98
C GLY A 84 -9.46 -8.75 5.72
N LYS A 85 -10.78 -8.92 5.72
CA LYS A 85 -11.64 -8.49 4.61
C LYS A 85 -12.13 -7.07 4.86
N ALA A 86 -12.06 -6.24 3.82
CA ALA A 86 -12.74 -4.94 3.72
C ALA A 86 -13.29 -4.82 2.30
N GLY A 87 -14.41 -4.14 2.15
CA GLY A 87 -15.05 -3.92 0.86
C GLY A 87 -14.11 -3.10 -0.06
N PRO A 88 -13.77 -3.58 -1.27
CA PRO A 88 -12.98 -2.80 -2.20
C PRO A 88 -13.83 -1.77 -2.94
N ILE A 89 -13.19 -0.66 -3.30
CA ILE A 89 -13.63 0.21 -4.39
C ILE A 89 -12.66 -0.04 -5.55
N GLU A 90 -13.21 -0.38 -6.70
CA GLU A 90 -12.43 -0.64 -7.91
C GLU A 90 -12.83 0.30 -9.03
N SER A 91 -11.86 0.78 -9.79
CA SER A 91 -12.07 1.62 -10.96
C SER A 91 -11.12 1.26 -12.09
N ILE A 92 -11.56 1.50 -13.33
CA ILE A 92 -10.73 1.44 -14.52
C ILE A 92 -10.92 2.76 -15.24
N CYS A 93 -9.83 3.51 -15.42
CA CYS A 93 -9.86 4.82 -16.03
C CYS A 93 -8.81 4.94 -17.13
N PRO A 94 -9.05 5.78 -18.17
CA PRO A 94 -8.03 6.16 -19.13
C PRO A 94 -6.84 6.82 -18.43
N SER A 95 -5.63 6.56 -18.93
CA SER A 95 -4.41 7.18 -18.42
C SER A 95 -3.42 7.42 -19.56
N GLY A 96 -3.47 8.61 -20.15
CA GLY A 96 -2.78 8.91 -21.39
C GLY A 96 -3.28 8.02 -22.54
N PRO A 97 -2.37 7.36 -23.31
CA PRO A 97 -2.77 6.45 -24.38
C PRO A 97 -3.23 5.07 -23.88
N GLY A 98 -3.12 4.81 -22.59
CA GLY A 98 -3.46 3.52 -21.98
C GLY A 98 -4.59 3.63 -20.98
N TRP A 99 -4.52 2.78 -19.96
CA TRP A 99 -5.51 2.71 -18.89
C TRP A 99 -4.86 2.21 -17.60
N GLY A 100 -5.49 2.52 -16.47
CA GLY A 100 -5.17 2.00 -15.16
C GLY A 100 -6.38 1.37 -14.48
N TRP A 101 -6.17 0.23 -13.84
CA TRP A 101 -7.07 -0.35 -12.86
C TRP A 101 -6.53 -0.03 -11.46
N THR A 102 -7.43 0.31 -10.57
CA THR A 102 -7.10 0.58 -9.16
C THR A 102 -8.10 -0.14 -8.27
N ARG A 103 -7.61 -0.73 -7.20
CA ARG A 103 -8.41 -1.29 -6.12
C ARG A 103 -7.98 -0.70 -4.79
N LYS A 104 -8.88 -0.03 -4.12
CA LYS A 104 -8.66 0.61 -2.84
C LYS A 104 -9.48 -0.04 -1.75
N ARG A 105 -8.83 -0.34 -0.63
CA ARG A 105 -9.47 -0.84 0.59
C ARG A 105 -9.02 0.04 1.75
N ALA A 106 -9.97 0.51 2.55
CA ALA A 106 -9.74 1.24 3.79
C ALA A 106 -10.42 0.50 4.95
N GLY A 107 -9.94 0.68 6.17
CA GLY A 107 -10.44 -0.05 7.34
C GLY A 107 -10.20 -1.56 7.23
N VAL A 108 -9.07 -1.97 6.64
CA VAL A 108 -8.68 -3.39 6.54
C VAL A 108 -8.21 -3.85 7.91
N PRO A 109 -8.90 -4.82 8.57
CA PRO A 109 -8.42 -5.39 9.81
C PRO A 109 -7.05 -6.05 9.59
N MET A 110 -6.10 -5.79 10.46
CA MET A 110 -4.75 -6.34 10.37
C MET A 110 -4.29 -6.82 11.72
N ARG A 111 -3.78 -8.05 11.75
CA ARG A 111 -3.24 -8.69 12.96
C ARG A 111 -1.91 -9.35 12.67
N GLY A 112 -1.03 -9.32 13.64
CA GLY A 112 0.24 -10.00 13.50
C GLY A 112 1.31 -9.45 14.40
N ARG A 113 2.55 -9.58 13.95
CA ARG A 113 3.72 -9.24 14.75
C ARG A 113 4.73 -8.44 13.95
N VAL A 114 5.36 -7.51 14.65
CA VAL A 114 6.52 -6.76 14.13
C VAL A 114 7.64 -6.84 15.17
N GLU A 115 8.83 -7.16 14.71
CA GLU A 115 10.03 -7.27 15.53
C GLU A 115 11.13 -6.36 14.97
N VAL A 116 11.70 -5.56 15.83
CA VAL A 116 12.89 -4.74 15.57
C VAL A 116 13.94 -5.03 16.66
N PRO A 117 15.22 -4.68 16.48
CA PRO A 117 16.22 -4.92 17.51
C PRO A 117 15.80 -4.36 18.88
N GLY A 118 15.67 -5.27 19.86
CA GLY A 118 15.31 -4.95 21.24
C GLY A 118 13.83 -4.69 21.50
N ARG A 119 12.96 -4.80 20.49
CA ARG A 119 11.52 -4.53 20.68
C ARG A 119 10.63 -5.38 19.78
N ARG A 120 9.48 -5.77 20.33
CA ARG A 120 8.43 -6.52 19.63
C ARG A 120 7.10 -5.84 19.85
N PHE A 121 6.28 -5.84 18.79
CA PHE A 121 4.92 -5.35 18.79
C PHE A 121 3.98 -6.47 18.33
N ASP A 122 2.96 -6.75 19.11
CA ASP A 122 1.85 -7.59 18.68
C ASP A 122 0.72 -6.65 18.21
N LEU A 123 0.36 -6.73 16.93
CA LEU A 123 -0.54 -5.78 16.27
C LEU A 123 -1.95 -6.35 16.16
N ASP A 124 -2.92 -5.54 16.51
CA ASP A 124 -4.36 -5.76 16.25
C ASP A 124 -4.99 -4.39 15.99
N GLY A 125 -5.37 -4.12 14.77
CA GLY A 125 -5.89 -2.81 14.37
C GLY A 125 -6.29 -2.79 12.91
N GLU A 126 -6.27 -1.61 12.32
CA GLU A 126 -6.74 -1.40 10.95
C GLU A 126 -5.71 -0.64 10.10
N GLY A 127 -5.90 -0.74 8.79
CA GLY A 127 -5.08 -0.04 7.83
C GLY A 127 -5.72 0.05 6.46
N VAL A 128 -4.87 0.18 5.45
CA VAL A 128 -5.29 0.26 4.04
C VAL A 128 -4.52 -0.73 3.18
N ASP A 129 -5.14 -1.15 2.07
CA ASP A 129 -4.51 -1.93 1.02
C ASP A 129 -4.90 -1.31 -0.33
N ASP A 130 -3.90 -0.81 -1.03
CA ASP A 130 -4.03 -0.12 -2.31
C ASP A 130 -3.30 -0.92 -3.40
N GLU A 131 -3.98 -1.23 -4.49
CA GLU A 131 -3.41 -1.95 -5.60
C GLU A 131 -3.77 -1.28 -6.91
N SER A 132 -2.80 -1.15 -7.80
CA SER A 132 -3.04 -0.70 -9.16
C SER A 132 -2.27 -1.53 -10.16
N ALA A 133 -2.82 -1.62 -11.38
CA ALA A 133 -2.17 -2.24 -12.51
C ALA A 133 -2.66 -1.60 -13.81
N GLY A 134 -1.79 -1.51 -14.80
CA GLY A 134 -2.21 -0.95 -16.08
C GLY A 134 -1.04 -0.56 -16.96
N TYR A 135 -1.38 0.26 -17.95
CA TYR A 135 -0.46 0.82 -18.93
C TYR A 135 -0.54 2.36 -18.87
N GLN A 136 -0.36 2.87 -17.65
CA GLN A 136 -0.42 4.31 -17.38
C GLN A 136 0.69 5.06 -18.11
N ALA A 137 0.49 6.35 -18.35
CA ALA A 137 1.48 7.26 -18.92
C ALA A 137 2.83 7.14 -18.23
N ARG A 138 3.91 7.43 -18.98
CA ARG A 138 5.29 7.33 -18.46
C ARG A 138 5.50 8.19 -17.20
N HIS A 139 4.97 9.39 -17.23
CA HIS A 139 4.99 10.32 -16.12
C HIS A 139 3.58 10.45 -15.57
N THR A 140 3.42 10.17 -14.30
CA THR A 140 2.19 10.33 -13.55
C THR A 140 2.50 11.11 -12.27
N SER A 141 1.62 12.05 -11.93
CA SER A 141 1.69 12.80 -10.70
C SER A 141 0.35 12.68 -10.01
N TRP A 142 0.37 12.48 -8.69
CA TRP A 142 -0.85 12.34 -7.90
C TRP A 142 -0.63 12.81 -6.49
N HIS A 143 -1.72 13.20 -5.81
CA HIS A 143 -1.77 13.34 -4.38
C HIS A 143 -2.51 12.14 -3.79
N TRP A 144 -2.00 11.60 -2.71
CA TRP A 144 -2.59 10.43 -2.07
C TRP A 144 -2.66 10.64 -0.56
N SER A 145 -3.79 10.22 0.03
CA SER A 145 -4.01 10.25 1.46
C SER A 145 -4.70 8.98 1.90
N ALA A 146 -4.21 8.39 2.98
CA ALA A 146 -4.85 7.23 3.59
C ALA A 146 -4.70 7.25 5.10
N GLY A 147 -5.63 6.65 5.79
CA GLY A 147 -5.58 6.53 7.22
C GLY A 147 -6.79 5.84 7.82
N VAL A 148 -6.70 5.66 9.13
CA VAL A 148 -7.79 5.21 9.99
C VAL A 148 -7.86 6.08 11.22
N GLY A 149 -9.03 6.17 11.84
CA GLY A 149 -9.21 6.98 13.03
C GLY A 149 -10.63 6.87 13.59
N THR A 150 -10.94 7.77 14.50
CA THR A 150 -12.27 7.86 15.10
C THR A 150 -12.74 9.31 15.02
N ALA A 151 -13.96 9.49 14.54
CA ALA A 151 -14.63 10.80 14.55
C ALA A 151 -14.95 11.25 15.97
N THR A 152 -15.22 12.54 16.15
CA THR A 152 -15.59 13.12 17.45
C THR A 152 -16.88 12.55 18.06
N ASP A 153 -17.74 11.96 17.21
CA ASP A 153 -18.97 11.28 17.62
C ASP A 153 -18.76 9.77 17.91
N GLY A 154 -17.50 9.29 17.87
CA GLY A 154 -17.13 7.90 18.17
C GLY A 154 -17.21 6.94 16.97
N ARG A 155 -17.63 7.39 15.79
CA ARG A 155 -17.64 6.53 14.58
C ARG A 155 -16.24 6.25 14.09
N ALA A 156 -15.98 4.98 13.74
CA ALA A 156 -14.76 4.61 13.05
C ALA A 156 -14.69 5.26 11.66
N LEU A 157 -13.55 5.77 11.31
CA LEU A 157 -13.22 6.38 10.01
C LEU A 157 -12.06 5.66 9.38
N ALA A 158 -12.17 5.40 8.07
CA ALA A 158 -11.05 4.93 7.28
C ALA A 158 -11.15 5.56 5.88
N TRP A 159 -10.01 5.98 5.32
CA TRP A 159 -9.97 6.56 4.00
C TRP A 159 -8.74 6.10 3.22
N ASN A 160 -8.87 6.07 1.90
CA ASN A 160 -7.82 5.78 0.94
C ASN A 160 -8.16 6.53 -0.35
N LEU A 161 -7.69 7.77 -0.45
CA LEU A 161 -8.06 8.75 -1.47
C LEU A 161 -6.87 9.04 -2.38
N VAL A 162 -7.14 9.27 -3.65
CA VAL A 162 -6.15 9.74 -4.62
C VAL A 162 -6.75 10.81 -5.52
N GLU A 163 -5.94 11.80 -5.86
CA GLU A 163 -6.21 12.84 -6.85
C GLU A 163 -5.13 12.81 -7.92
N GLY A 164 -5.48 13.04 -9.18
CA GLY A 164 -4.58 13.06 -10.33
C GLY A 164 -4.39 11.70 -11.01
N ILE A 165 -4.99 10.63 -10.50
CA ILE A 165 -5.03 9.30 -11.12
C ILE A 165 -6.45 8.74 -11.01
N ASN A 166 -6.99 8.28 -12.14
CA ASN A 166 -8.32 7.68 -12.20
C ASN A 166 -9.44 8.61 -11.72
N ASP A 167 -9.25 9.91 -11.88
CA ASP A 167 -10.27 10.89 -11.54
C ASP A 167 -11.41 10.80 -12.57
N PRO A 168 -12.65 10.53 -12.14
CA PRO A 168 -13.79 10.63 -13.01
C PRO A 168 -14.08 12.10 -13.34
N PRO A 169 -14.83 12.38 -14.43
CA PRO A 169 -15.24 13.75 -14.77
C PRO A 169 -16.03 14.47 -13.67
N GLU A 170 -16.68 13.69 -12.81
CA GLU A 170 -17.39 14.13 -11.62
C GLU A 170 -16.76 13.46 -10.38
N ASN A 171 -16.65 14.21 -9.29
CA ASN A 171 -16.11 13.69 -8.03
C ASN A 171 -16.90 12.48 -7.57
N SER A 172 -16.21 11.37 -7.31
CA SER A 172 -16.80 10.11 -6.85
C SER A 172 -16.39 9.80 -5.41
N GLU A 173 -16.40 10.78 -4.54
CA GLU A 173 -16.25 10.56 -3.10
C GLU A 173 -17.51 9.87 -2.55
N ARG A 174 -17.32 8.78 -1.82
CA ARG A 174 -18.37 8.04 -1.12
C ARG A 174 -17.99 7.81 0.32
#